data_007ce8513b344b3d1d3b83028c42575e
#
_entry.id   007ce8513b344b3d1d3b83028c42575e
#
_cell.length_a   1.000
_cell.length_b   1.000
_cell.length_c   1.000
_cell.angle_alpha   90.00
_cell.angle_beta   90.00
_cell.angle_gamma   90.00
#
_symmetry.space_group_name_H-M   'P 1'
#
loop_
_entity.id
_entity.type
_entity.pdbx_description
1 polymer ?
#
loop_
_entity_poly.entity_id
_entity_poly.type
_entity_poly.pdbx_seq_one_letter_code
_entity_poly.pdbx_strand_id
1 'polypeptide(L)'
;MNVVNESPRRKELIRQAAQLFVQEGFDRTTVRMLAHEMGIKSGSLFHHFRDKQEILAAVIEEGTYNALTLARQALAECGDSPNERLHAMARAHLETLLTDRNAHVVALYEWRSLDAKAREHLSHLRDAYEELWERVIDEALAAGLIEGDRFLVSRFVMGALNWTVRWYDPEGVHKPEDLARELVSMMVSSAAT
;
A
#
# COMPACT_ATOMS: atom_id res chain seq x y z
N MET A 1 -3.09 0.35 -21.12
CA MET A 1 -2.13 1.19 -20.41
C MET A 1 -0.84 0.41 -20.28
N ASN A 2 0.26 0.94 -20.82
CA ASN A 2 1.51 0.22 -20.93
C ASN A 2 2.09 0.00 -19.52
N VAL A 3 2.12 -1.26 -19.07
CA VAL A 3 3.13 -1.70 -18.12
C VAL A 3 4.44 -1.53 -18.90
N VAL A 4 5.06 -0.38 -18.74
CA VAL A 4 6.38 -0.11 -19.28
C VAL A 4 7.26 -1.20 -18.72
N ASN A 5 7.88 -1.97 -19.58
CA ASN A 5 8.86 -2.99 -19.24
C ASN A 5 10.05 -2.26 -18.60
N GLU A 6 9.87 -1.89 -17.33
CA GLU A 6 10.86 -1.12 -16.57
C GLU A 6 12.13 -1.93 -16.47
N SER A 7 13.26 -1.30 -16.81
CA SER A 7 14.54 -1.98 -16.71
C SER A 7 14.76 -2.45 -15.26
N PRO A 8 15.35 -3.65 -15.05
CA PRO A 8 15.67 -4.15 -13.69
C PRO A 8 16.42 -3.12 -12.85
N ARG A 9 17.23 -2.30 -13.51
CA ARG A 9 17.99 -1.22 -12.85
C ARG A 9 17.07 -0.12 -12.33
N ARG A 10 16.03 0.28 -13.07
CA ARG A 10 15.09 1.32 -12.62
C ARG A 10 14.31 0.84 -11.39
N LYS A 11 13.86 -0.41 -11.37
CA LYS A 11 13.19 -1.01 -10.20
C LYS A 11 14.08 -1.01 -8.96
N GLU A 12 15.34 -1.37 -9.13
CA GLU A 12 16.29 -1.34 -8.03
C GLU A 12 16.52 0.09 -7.49
N LEU A 13 16.58 1.09 -8.38
CA LEU A 13 16.69 2.49 -7.97
C LEU A 13 15.44 2.95 -7.19
N ILE A 14 14.24 2.55 -7.59
CA ILE A 14 12.98 2.85 -6.89
C ILE A 14 12.99 2.24 -5.49
N ARG A 15 13.40 0.97 -5.37
CA ARG A 15 13.48 0.27 -4.08
C ARG A 15 14.44 0.96 -3.10
N GLN A 16 15.63 1.34 -3.56
CA GLN A 16 16.64 2.04 -2.76
C GLN A 16 16.16 3.45 -2.39
N ALA A 17 15.47 4.14 -3.29
CA ALA A 17 14.88 5.44 -3.01
C ALA A 17 13.79 5.33 -1.93
N ALA A 18 12.93 4.31 -1.99
CA ALA A 18 11.92 4.06 -0.98
C ALA A 18 12.54 3.87 0.42
N GLN A 19 13.62 3.09 0.50
CA GLN A 19 14.35 2.90 1.75
C GLN A 19 14.88 4.22 2.32
N LEU A 20 15.52 5.03 1.48
CA LEU A 20 16.10 6.31 1.91
C LEU A 20 15.01 7.33 2.31
N PHE A 21 13.89 7.37 1.60
CA PHE A 21 12.75 8.22 1.95
C PHE A 21 12.13 7.83 3.31
N VAL A 22 12.09 6.54 3.64
CA VAL A 22 11.63 6.08 4.96
C VAL A 22 12.61 6.48 6.07
N GLN A 23 13.92 6.40 5.83
CA GLN A 23 14.95 6.69 6.83
C GLN A 23 15.09 8.19 7.09
N GLU A 24 15.15 8.99 6.04
CA GLU A 24 15.48 10.41 6.10
C GLU A 24 14.26 11.34 5.97
N GLY A 25 13.17 10.84 5.42
CA GLY A 25 12.05 11.65 4.94
C GLY A 25 12.31 12.23 3.56
N PHE A 26 11.23 12.48 2.79
CA PHE A 26 11.37 13.01 1.43
C PHE A 26 12.08 14.36 1.40
N ASP A 27 11.66 15.31 2.25
CA ASP A 27 12.19 16.69 2.20
C ASP A 27 13.70 16.75 2.44
N ARG A 28 14.22 15.99 3.40
CA ARG A 28 15.65 15.97 3.76
C ARG A 28 16.49 15.16 2.78
N THR A 29 15.90 14.25 2.03
CA THR A 29 16.61 13.44 1.02
C THR A 29 16.99 14.32 -0.18
N THR A 30 18.27 14.30 -0.53
CA THR A 30 18.81 15.01 -1.69
C THR A 30 19.12 14.04 -2.83
N VAL A 31 19.14 14.54 -4.08
CA VAL A 31 19.58 13.76 -5.26
C VAL A 31 20.99 13.17 -5.08
N ARG A 32 21.86 13.89 -4.35
CA ARG A 32 23.23 13.42 -4.06
C ARG A 32 23.23 12.23 -3.11
N MET A 33 22.37 12.24 -2.08
CA MET A 33 22.20 11.12 -1.16
C MET A 33 21.66 9.89 -1.90
N LEU A 34 20.63 10.08 -2.73
CA LEU A 34 20.08 9.01 -3.57
C LEU A 34 21.14 8.38 -4.47
N ALA A 35 21.91 9.21 -5.19
CA ALA A 35 22.96 8.72 -6.08
C ALA A 35 24.06 7.98 -5.30
N HIS A 36 24.43 8.46 -4.11
CA HIS A 36 25.42 7.81 -3.24
C HIS A 36 24.93 6.43 -2.79
N GLU A 37 23.69 6.34 -2.27
CA GLU A 37 23.06 5.09 -1.83
C GLU A 37 22.99 4.06 -2.96
N MET A 38 22.69 4.53 -4.15
CA MET A 38 22.58 3.70 -5.37
C MET A 38 23.94 3.35 -6.00
N GLY A 39 25.06 3.81 -5.44
CA GLY A 39 26.40 3.57 -5.96
C GLY A 39 26.65 4.14 -7.37
N ILE A 40 25.98 5.25 -7.71
CA ILE A 40 26.07 5.91 -9.03
C ILE A 40 26.45 7.38 -8.91
N LYS A 41 26.88 7.99 -10.01
CA LYS A 41 27.07 9.44 -10.07
C LYS A 41 25.70 10.15 -10.13
N SER A 42 25.56 11.31 -9.51
CA SER A 42 24.31 12.10 -9.55
C SER A 42 23.84 12.37 -10.99
N GLY A 43 24.75 12.58 -11.94
CA GLY A 43 24.39 12.75 -13.36
C GLY A 43 23.76 11.49 -13.96
N SER A 44 24.18 10.30 -13.51
CA SER A 44 23.60 9.05 -14.02
C SER A 44 22.16 8.82 -13.52
N LEU A 45 21.79 9.37 -12.37
CA LEU A 45 20.42 9.28 -11.87
C LEU A 45 19.43 9.99 -12.81
N PHE A 46 19.84 11.11 -13.41
CA PHE A 46 19.03 11.89 -14.35
C PHE A 46 18.78 11.19 -15.71
N HIS A 47 19.47 10.07 -16.00
CA HIS A 47 19.10 9.21 -17.12
C HIS A 47 17.86 8.36 -16.85
N HIS A 48 17.52 8.16 -15.57
CA HIS A 48 16.38 7.34 -15.16
C HIS A 48 15.19 8.17 -14.66
N PHE A 49 15.46 9.32 -14.04
CA PHE A 49 14.46 10.20 -13.43
C PHE A 49 14.82 11.66 -13.68
N ARG A 50 13.84 12.46 -14.05
CA ARG A 50 14.01 13.89 -14.30
C ARG A 50 14.39 14.67 -13.04
N ASP A 51 13.79 14.31 -11.91
CA ASP A 51 13.96 14.99 -10.62
C ASP A 51 13.58 14.09 -9.44
N LYS A 52 13.70 14.59 -8.22
CA LYS A 52 13.35 13.87 -6.99
C LYS A 52 11.83 13.62 -6.88
N GLN A 53 11.00 14.48 -7.44
CA GLN A 53 9.53 14.29 -7.45
C GLN A 53 9.13 13.10 -8.32
N GLU A 54 9.78 12.92 -9.48
CA GLU A 54 9.53 11.74 -10.32
C GLU A 54 9.93 10.44 -9.62
N ILE A 55 11.00 10.46 -8.82
CA ILE A 55 11.40 9.29 -8.02
C ILE A 55 10.33 9.01 -6.95
N LEU A 56 9.85 10.02 -6.24
CA LEU A 56 8.79 9.87 -5.26
C LEU A 56 7.51 9.32 -5.90
N ALA A 57 7.11 9.89 -7.03
CA ALA A 57 5.94 9.42 -7.77
C ALA A 57 6.08 7.95 -8.18
N ALA A 58 7.25 7.54 -8.69
CA ALA A 58 7.50 6.15 -9.08
C ALA A 58 7.44 5.18 -7.88
N VAL A 59 7.97 5.57 -6.72
CA VAL A 59 7.87 4.76 -5.49
C VAL A 59 6.41 4.57 -5.06
N ILE A 60 5.63 5.65 -5.05
CA ILE A 60 4.22 5.60 -4.64
C ILE A 60 3.37 4.83 -5.67
N GLU A 61 3.65 5.02 -6.97
CA GLU A 61 2.99 4.31 -8.06
C GLU A 61 3.20 2.80 -7.94
N GLU A 62 4.45 2.35 -7.77
CA GLU A 62 4.77 0.93 -7.65
C GLU A 62 4.10 0.30 -6.42
N GLY A 63 4.18 0.94 -5.25
CA GLY A 63 3.54 0.45 -4.02
C GLY A 63 2.03 0.35 -4.15
N THR A 64 1.37 1.39 -4.70
CA THR A 64 -0.09 1.41 -4.87
C THR A 64 -0.56 0.41 -5.94
N TYR A 65 0.18 0.30 -7.05
CA TYR A 65 -0.13 -0.67 -8.10
C TYR A 65 -0.02 -2.12 -7.61
N ASN A 66 1.01 -2.43 -6.82
CA ASN A 66 1.19 -3.75 -6.22
C ASN A 66 0.03 -4.09 -5.26
N ALA A 67 -0.35 -3.14 -4.40
CA ALA A 67 -1.49 -3.31 -3.49
C ALA A 67 -2.80 -3.57 -4.25
N LEU A 68 -3.08 -2.76 -5.28
CA LEU A 68 -4.28 -2.90 -6.11
C LEU A 68 -4.31 -4.25 -6.85
N THR A 69 -3.17 -4.68 -7.39
CA THR A 69 -3.05 -5.93 -8.12
C THR A 69 -3.28 -7.12 -7.20
N LEU A 70 -2.63 -7.16 -6.03
CA LEU A 70 -2.77 -8.24 -5.07
C LEU A 70 -4.19 -8.30 -4.48
N ALA A 71 -4.80 -7.15 -4.20
CA ALA A 71 -6.18 -7.08 -3.74
C ALA A 71 -7.17 -7.65 -4.77
N ARG A 72 -7.02 -7.28 -6.04
CA ARG A 72 -7.84 -7.83 -7.13
C ARG A 72 -7.69 -9.33 -7.29
N GLN A 73 -6.45 -9.82 -7.22
CA GLN A 73 -6.17 -11.25 -7.29
C GLN A 73 -6.80 -11.99 -6.10
N ALA A 74 -6.61 -11.50 -4.87
CA ALA A 74 -7.19 -12.10 -3.68
C ALA A 74 -8.72 -12.18 -3.74
N LEU A 75 -9.38 -11.12 -4.26
CA LEU A 75 -10.84 -11.12 -4.46
C LEU A 75 -11.31 -12.03 -5.60
N ALA A 76 -10.49 -12.29 -6.60
CA ALA A 76 -10.82 -13.22 -7.68
C ALA A 76 -10.65 -14.70 -7.28
N GLU A 77 -9.79 -14.97 -6.30
CA GLU A 77 -9.45 -16.31 -5.83
C GLU A 77 -10.24 -16.74 -4.57
N CYS A 78 -10.83 -15.80 -3.82
CA CYS A 78 -11.65 -16.10 -2.64
C CYS A 78 -13.07 -16.51 -3.01
N GLY A 79 -13.80 -17.08 -2.03
CA GLY A 79 -15.22 -17.35 -2.18
C GLY A 79 -16.09 -16.08 -2.22
N ASP A 80 -17.37 -16.27 -2.46
CA ASP A 80 -18.34 -15.18 -2.65
C ASP A 80 -18.94 -14.65 -1.34
N SER A 81 -18.65 -15.30 -0.19
CA SER A 81 -19.21 -14.82 1.08
C SER A 81 -18.56 -13.50 1.50
N PRO A 82 -19.32 -12.55 2.05
CA PRO A 82 -18.78 -11.28 2.53
C PRO A 82 -17.64 -11.43 3.54
N ASN A 83 -17.71 -12.48 4.37
CA ASN A 83 -16.66 -12.79 5.35
C ASN A 83 -15.35 -13.19 4.66
N GLU A 84 -15.40 -14.10 3.67
CA GLU A 84 -14.21 -14.55 2.92
C GLU A 84 -13.59 -13.37 2.15
N ARG A 85 -14.42 -12.50 1.57
CA ARG A 85 -13.96 -11.31 0.83
C ARG A 85 -13.30 -10.29 1.75
N LEU A 86 -13.86 -10.06 2.94
CA LEU A 86 -13.26 -9.18 3.95
C LEU A 86 -11.89 -9.71 4.42
N HIS A 87 -11.81 -11.02 4.67
CA HIS A 87 -10.54 -11.70 5.00
C HIS A 87 -9.52 -11.59 3.86
N ALA A 88 -9.92 -11.85 2.62
CA ALA A 88 -9.06 -11.77 1.46
C ALA A 88 -8.46 -10.37 1.29
N MET A 89 -9.29 -9.32 1.46
CA MET A 89 -8.82 -7.94 1.39
C MET A 89 -7.88 -7.57 2.52
N ALA A 90 -8.19 -7.95 3.77
CA ALA A 90 -7.34 -7.66 4.92
C ALA A 90 -5.98 -8.36 4.80
N ARG A 91 -5.96 -9.63 4.38
CA ARG A 91 -4.75 -10.41 4.13
C ARG A 91 -3.92 -9.78 3.02
N ALA A 92 -4.51 -9.50 1.86
CA ALA A 92 -3.79 -8.89 0.73
C ALA A 92 -3.18 -7.53 1.08
N HIS A 93 -3.89 -6.71 1.87
CA HIS A 93 -3.36 -5.45 2.37
C HIS A 93 -2.14 -5.65 3.26
N LEU A 94 -2.22 -6.55 4.24
CA LEU A 94 -1.13 -6.82 5.16
C LEU A 94 0.07 -7.47 4.46
N GLU A 95 -0.14 -8.39 3.53
CA GLU A 95 0.93 -8.97 2.72
C GLU A 95 1.68 -7.89 1.95
N THR A 96 0.97 -6.99 1.27
CA THR A 96 1.60 -5.87 0.54
C THR A 96 2.36 -4.94 1.47
N LEU A 97 1.72 -4.53 2.58
CA LEU A 97 2.28 -3.61 3.56
C LEU A 97 3.56 -4.15 4.21
N LEU A 98 3.62 -5.45 4.46
CA LEU A 98 4.69 -6.06 5.24
C LEU A 98 5.80 -6.66 4.37
N THR A 99 5.52 -6.95 3.08
CA THR A 99 6.52 -7.45 2.12
C THR A 99 7.29 -6.30 1.48
N ASP A 100 6.62 -5.27 1.01
CA ASP A 100 7.25 -4.06 0.45
C ASP A 100 7.00 -2.85 1.37
N ARG A 101 7.44 -3.02 2.61
CA ARG A 101 7.22 -2.05 3.69
C ARG A 101 7.62 -0.63 3.30
N ASN A 102 8.76 -0.45 2.64
CA ASN A 102 9.29 0.88 2.38
C ASN A 102 8.44 1.65 1.37
N ALA A 103 8.06 1.05 0.24
CA ALA A 103 7.21 1.70 -0.75
C ALA A 103 5.84 2.04 -0.15
N HIS A 104 5.27 1.14 0.66
CA HIS A 104 3.99 1.38 1.31
C HIS A 104 4.04 2.49 2.37
N VAL A 105 5.10 2.52 3.19
CA VAL A 105 5.33 3.60 4.16
C VAL A 105 5.47 4.95 3.45
N VAL A 106 6.22 5.00 2.34
CA VAL A 106 6.32 6.22 1.53
C VAL A 106 4.96 6.62 0.98
N ALA A 107 4.17 5.68 0.44
CA ALA A 107 2.82 5.97 -0.05
C ALA A 107 1.89 6.53 1.03
N LEU A 108 1.98 6.02 2.26
CA LEU A 108 1.16 6.47 3.38
C LEU A 108 1.54 7.87 3.89
N TYR A 109 2.83 8.13 4.05
CA TYR A 109 3.28 9.32 4.76
C TYR A 109 3.74 10.45 3.84
N GLU A 110 4.22 10.14 2.62
CA GLU A 110 4.79 11.11 1.70
C GLU A 110 3.83 11.49 0.55
N TRP A 111 2.57 11.01 0.57
CA TRP A 111 1.57 11.42 -0.42
C TRP A 111 1.42 12.93 -0.55
N ARG A 112 1.50 13.64 0.58
CA ARG A 112 1.37 15.11 0.61
C ARG A 112 2.58 15.83 0.02
N SER A 113 3.72 15.16 -0.06
CA SER A 113 4.97 15.68 -0.64
C SER A 113 5.00 15.60 -2.16
N LEU A 114 4.04 14.88 -2.80
CA LEU A 114 3.86 14.88 -4.26
C LEU A 114 3.46 16.26 -4.77
N ASP A 115 3.99 16.64 -5.93
CA ASP A 115 3.48 17.79 -6.66
C ASP A 115 2.03 17.55 -7.17
N ALA A 116 1.36 18.62 -7.62
CA ALA A 116 -0.04 18.54 -8.02
C ALA A 116 -0.25 17.60 -9.22
N LYS A 117 0.68 17.60 -10.17
CA LYS A 117 0.60 16.77 -11.39
C LYS A 117 0.77 15.29 -11.08
N ALA A 118 1.76 14.94 -10.25
CA ALA A 118 1.98 13.56 -9.83
C ALA A 118 0.80 13.07 -8.98
N ARG A 119 0.28 13.90 -8.09
CA ARG A 119 -0.88 13.57 -7.25
C ARG A 119 -2.14 13.32 -8.07
N GLU A 120 -2.42 14.15 -9.07
CA GLU A 120 -3.54 13.94 -10.01
C GLU A 120 -3.38 12.62 -10.78
N HIS A 121 -2.17 12.35 -11.29
CA HIS A 121 -1.89 11.12 -12.01
C HIS A 121 -2.09 9.86 -11.15
N LEU A 122 -1.64 9.89 -9.89
CA LEU A 122 -1.69 8.74 -9.00
C LEU A 122 -3.04 8.60 -8.27
N SER A 123 -3.88 9.63 -8.27
CA SER A 123 -5.21 9.57 -7.62
C SER A 123 -6.03 8.41 -8.13
N HIS A 124 -6.01 8.14 -9.44
CA HIS A 124 -6.77 7.04 -10.05
C HIS A 124 -6.42 5.65 -9.48
N LEU A 125 -5.13 5.41 -9.19
CA LEU A 125 -4.70 4.13 -8.61
C LEU A 125 -5.18 4.00 -7.16
N ARG A 126 -5.06 5.10 -6.41
CA ARG A 126 -5.52 5.14 -5.02
C ARG A 126 -7.04 4.99 -4.94
N ASP A 127 -7.77 5.75 -5.75
CA ASP A 127 -9.22 5.71 -5.77
C ASP A 127 -9.73 4.30 -6.15
N ALA A 128 -9.10 3.65 -7.15
CA ALA A 128 -9.42 2.27 -7.53
C ALA A 128 -9.17 1.26 -6.39
N TYR A 129 -8.16 1.49 -5.55
CA TYR A 129 -7.90 0.66 -4.38
C TYR A 129 -8.91 0.92 -3.24
N GLU A 130 -9.23 2.20 -2.98
CA GLU A 130 -10.25 2.58 -2.01
C GLU A 130 -11.64 2.03 -2.40
N GLU A 131 -12.01 2.06 -3.69
CA GLU A 131 -13.26 1.48 -4.21
C GLU A 131 -13.38 -0.04 -3.95
N LEU A 132 -12.28 -0.79 -4.00
CA LEU A 132 -12.32 -2.22 -3.66
C LEU A 132 -12.68 -2.41 -2.18
N TRP A 133 -12.08 -1.64 -1.29
CA TRP A 133 -12.38 -1.67 0.13
C TRP A 133 -13.83 -1.26 0.42
N GLU A 134 -14.30 -0.16 -0.18
CA GLU A 134 -15.66 0.30 0.00
C GLU A 134 -16.67 -0.77 -0.41
N ARG A 135 -16.45 -1.43 -1.54
CA ARG A 135 -17.32 -2.51 -2.02
C ARG A 135 -17.39 -3.68 -1.04
N VAL A 136 -16.25 -4.16 -0.56
CA VAL A 136 -16.20 -5.30 0.37
C VAL A 136 -16.83 -4.94 1.72
N ILE A 137 -16.66 -3.71 2.19
CA ILE A 137 -17.30 -3.22 3.40
C ILE A 137 -18.81 -3.10 3.21
N ASP A 138 -19.27 -2.57 2.06
CA ASP A 138 -20.72 -2.46 1.74
C ASP A 138 -21.38 -3.85 1.68
N GLU A 139 -20.72 -4.85 1.07
CA GLU A 139 -21.19 -6.24 1.05
C GLU A 139 -21.33 -6.81 2.47
N ALA A 140 -20.35 -6.56 3.34
CA ALA A 140 -20.35 -7.03 4.73
C ALA A 140 -21.44 -6.34 5.57
N LEU A 141 -21.66 -5.04 5.39
CA LEU A 141 -22.74 -4.27 6.03
C LEU A 141 -24.13 -4.76 5.54
N ALA A 142 -24.30 -4.93 4.23
CA ALA A 142 -25.55 -5.39 3.64
C ALA A 142 -25.93 -6.81 4.08
N ALA A 143 -24.94 -7.66 4.36
CA ALA A 143 -25.15 -9.01 4.88
C ALA A 143 -25.38 -9.05 6.40
N GLY A 144 -25.30 -7.90 7.09
CA GLY A 144 -25.36 -7.85 8.56
C GLY A 144 -24.18 -8.52 9.27
N LEU A 145 -23.08 -8.75 8.55
CA LEU A 145 -21.87 -9.34 9.10
C LEU A 145 -21.12 -8.37 10.02
N ILE A 146 -21.14 -7.09 9.67
CA ILE A 146 -20.62 -5.97 10.45
C ILE A 146 -21.67 -4.88 10.57
N GLU A 147 -21.55 -4.04 11.58
CA GLU A 147 -22.46 -2.94 11.83
C GLU A 147 -21.71 -1.60 11.88
N GLY A 148 -22.40 -0.51 11.55
CA GLY A 148 -21.87 0.83 11.70
C GLY A 148 -22.03 1.71 10.46
N ASP A 149 -21.54 2.93 10.58
CA ASP A 149 -21.45 3.86 9.44
C ASP A 149 -20.32 3.45 8.50
N ARG A 150 -20.62 3.28 7.22
CA ARG A 150 -19.66 2.85 6.19
C ARG A 150 -18.36 3.65 6.20
N PHE A 151 -18.47 4.98 6.28
CA PHE A 151 -17.31 5.86 6.24
C PHE A 151 -16.41 5.63 7.46
N LEU A 152 -17.00 5.53 8.66
CA LEU A 152 -16.25 5.29 9.89
C LEU A 152 -15.62 3.89 9.91
N VAL A 153 -16.37 2.87 9.51
CA VAL A 153 -15.85 1.48 9.40
C VAL A 153 -14.64 1.44 8.48
N SER A 154 -14.75 2.02 7.27
CA SER A 154 -13.62 2.07 6.33
C SER A 154 -12.40 2.76 6.93
N ARG A 155 -12.57 3.88 7.62
CA ARG A 155 -11.47 4.64 8.23
C ARG A 155 -10.82 3.88 9.39
N PHE A 156 -11.60 3.21 10.22
CA PHE A 156 -11.07 2.42 11.33
C PHE A 156 -10.34 1.18 10.84
N VAL A 157 -10.87 0.46 9.87
CA VAL A 157 -10.24 -0.72 9.27
C VAL A 157 -8.90 -0.33 8.64
N MET A 158 -8.91 0.68 7.78
CA MET A 158 -7.67 1.14 7.13
C MET A 158 -6.66 1.70 8.14
N GLY A 159 -7.14 2.39 9.18
CA GLY A 159 -6.29 2.88 10.26
C GLY A 159 -5.61 1.74 11.03
N ALA A 160 -6.37 0.70 11.40
CA ALA A 160 -5.83 -0.47 12.09
C ALA A 160 -4.81 -1.22 11.23
N LEU A 161 -5.15 -1.52 9.97
CA LEU A 161 -4.26 -2.21 9.02
C LEU A 161 -2.97 -1.41 8.78
N ASN A 162 -3.07 -0.12 8.48
CA ASN A 162 -1.89 0.72 8.23
C ASN A 162 -1.00 0.88 9.46
N TRP A 163 -1.58 0.86 10.66
CA TRP A 163 -0.81 0.99 11.90
C TRP A 163 0.07 -0.22 12.18
N THR A 164 -0.22 -1.39 11.59
CA THR A 164 0.59 -2.61 11.78
C THR A 164 2.05 -2.42 11.39
N VAL A 165 2.34 -1.56 10.41
CA VAL A 165 3.71 -1.26 9.99
C VAL A 165 4.60 -0.73 11.13
N ARG A 166 4.02 -0.19 12.19
CA ARG A 166 4.75 0.39 13.32
C ARG A 166 5.24 -0.63 14.34
N TRP A 167 4.50 -1.71 14.50
CA TRP A 167 4.74 -2.67 15.58
C TRP A 167 4.92 -4.11 15.11
N TYR A 168 4.66 -4.41 13.85
CA TYR A 168 4.81 -5.76 13.32
C TYR A 168 6.27 -6.19 13.32
N ASP A 169 6.52 -7.37 13.89
CA ASP A 169 7.81 -8.06 13.89
C ASP A 169 7.74 -9.25 12.93
N PRO A 170 8.51 -9.23 11.80
CA PRO A 170 8.55 -10.34 10.84
C PRO A 170 9.03 -11.67 11.44
N GLU A 171 9.87 -11.62 12.48
CA GLU A 171 10.37 -12.79 13.21
C GLU A 171 9.43 -13.22 14.35
N GLY A 172 8.37 -12.45 14.58
CA GLY A 172 7.36 -12.74 15.60
C GLY A 172 6.48 -13.94 15.26
N VAL A 173 5.66 -14.32 16.24
CA VAL A 173 4.78 -15.51 16.13
C VAL A 173 3.58 -15.28 15.21
N HIS A 174 3.13 -14.04 15.05
CA HIS A 174 1.96 -13.71 14.23
C HIS A 174 2.35 -13.39 12.79
N LYS A 175 1.69 -14.05 11.86
CA LYS A 175 1.87 -13.82 10.42
C LYS A 175 0.77 -12.87 9.90
N PRO A 176 0.92 -12.26 8.71
CA PRO A 176 -0.10 -11.38 8.12
C PRO A 176 -1.50 -12.00 8.08
N GLU A 177 -1.58 -13.30 7.81
CA GLU A 177 -2.83 -14.08 7.82
C GLU A 177 -3.51 -14.09 9.21
N ASP A 178 -2.72 -14.25 10.29
CA ASP A 178 -3.25 -14.26 11.66
C ASP A 178 -3.79 -12.88 12.03
N LEU A 179 -3.08 -11.83 11.66
CA LEU A 179 -3.52 -10.44 11.88
C LEU A 179 -4.80 -10.11 11.11
N ALA A 180 -4.91 -10.57 9.86
CA ALA A 180 -6.12 -10.40 9.07
C ALA A 180 -7.31 -11.11 9.71
N ARG A 181 -7.11 -12.36 10.17
CA ARG A 181 -8.13 -13.15 10.84
C ARG A 181 -8.62 -12.49 12.13
N GLU A 182 -7.70 -12.04 12.97
CA GLU A 182 -8.04 -11.34 14.22
C GLU A 182 -8.80 -10.04 13.97
N LEU A 183 -8.34 -9.23 13.02
CA LEU A 183 -9.03 -7.99 12.69
C LEU A 183 -10.47 -8.25 12.24
N VAL A 184 -10.67 -9.19 11.31
CA VAL A 184 -12.01 -9.52 10.82
C VAL A 184 -12.88 -10.11 11.92
N SER A 185 -12.30 -10.99 12.77
CA SER A 185 -13.01 -11.54 13.93
C SER A 185 -13.50 -10.47 14.91
N MET A 186 -12.72 -9.41 15.11
CA MET A 186 -13.13 -8.27 15.96
C MET A 186 -14.24 -7.41 15.31
N MET A 187 -14.32 -7.39 13.99
CA MET A 187 -15.34 -6.61 13.25
C MET A 187 -16.67 -7.34 13.17
N VAL A 188 -16.64 -8.66 13.08
CA VAL A 188 -17.86 -9.49 12.91
C VAL A 188 -18.63 -9.54 14.22
N SER A 189 -19.88 -9.06 14.18
CA SER A 189 -20.76 -9.11 15.35
C SER A 189 -21.01 -10.57 15.78
N SER A 190 -20.88 -10.84 17.08
CA SER A 190 -21.19 -12.15 17.68
C SER A 190 -22.67 -12.55 17.59
N ALA A 191 -23.50 -11.79 16.87
CA ALA A 191 -24.94 -11.96 16.74
C ALA A 191 -25.36 -12.95 15.62
N ALA A 192 -24.42 -13.57 14.94
CA ALA A 192 -24.71 -14.55 13.88
C ALA A 192 -24.52 -16.01 14.41
N THR A 193 -25.12 -16.33 15.55
CA THR A 193 -25.24 -17.73 16.02
C THR A 193 -26.69 -18.08 16.21
#